data_4490b01fe35b281ab16d71582a7144b9
#
_entry.id   4490b01fe35b281ab16d71582a7144b9
#
_cell.length_a   1.000
_cell.length_b   1.000
_cell.length_c   1.000
_cell.angle_alpha   90.00
_cell.angle_beta   90.00
_cell.angle_gamma   90.00
#
_symmetry.space_group_name_H-M   'P 1'
#
loop_
_entity.id
_entity.type
_entity.pdbx_description
1 polymer ?
#
loop_
_entity_poly.entity_id
_entity_poly.type
_entity_poly.pdbx_seq_one_letter_code
_entity_poly.pdbx_strand_id
1 'polypeptide(L)'
;RMRGQLEENNRRLWQMIEDERVLRAAIAHDIRSPLAIMRGYQEMLLEFVPEDMLDQEKMMEMLRGGMLQIERMNHFIDGMRKMTKLEERELNCSVVDIRQLISQIKTLAEVMEEKSEKDFTVTAVGESETLVADAEIIMEVADNLLSNAFRYASQKVGLKLTVTAQDLKMSIGDDGTGFQENTDTVTQAFYHENSQDDLKHFGMGMYISRI
;
A
#
# COMPACT_ATOMS: atom_id res chain seq x y z
N ARG A 1 20.27 32.53 17.18
CA ARG A 1 18.91 31.89 17.09
C ARG A 1 18.44 31.84 15.64
N MET A 2 18.39 32.96 14.90
CA MET A 2 17.93 33.06 13.52
C MET A 2 18.77 32.25 12.51
N ARG A 3 20.10 32.19 12.67
CA ARG A 3 21.02 31.43 11.80
C ARG A 3 20.81 29.92 11.93
N GLY A 4 20.60 29.41 13.14
CA GLY A 4 20.30 27.98 13.36
C GLY A 4 18.97 27.53 12.79
N GLN A 5 17.94 28.40 12.86
CA GLN A 5 16.63 28.13 12.21
C GLN A 5 16.74 28.12 10.68
N LEU A 6 17.56 29.00 10.12
CA LEU A 6 17.79 29.04 8.66
C LEU A 6 18.53 27.78 8.17
N GLU A 7 19.53 27.33 8.93
CA GLU A 7 20.29 26.11 8.61
C GLU A 7 19.41 24.85 8.73
N GLU A 8 18.55 24.80 9.73
CA GLU A 8 17.60 23.72 9.91
C GLU A 8 16.53 23.70 8.81
N ASN A 9 15.94 24.84 8.46
CA ASN A 9 15.00 24.95 7.36
C ASN A 9 15.64 24.57 6.02
N ASN A 10 16.86 25.00 5.76
CA ASN A 10 17.59 24.60 4.55
C ASN A 10 17.81 23.09 4.51
N ARG A 11 18.19 22.46 5.64
CA ARG A 11 18.36 21.01 5.70
C ARG A 11 17.04 20.28 5.39
N ARG A 12 15.92 20.74 5.97
CA ARG A 12 14.59 20.16 5.68
C ARG A 12 14.22 20.30 4.21
N LEU A 13 14.44 21.49 3.63
CA LEU A 13 14.17 21.70 2.20
C LEU A 13 15.03 20.79 1.30
N TRP A 14 16.31 20.62 1.60
CA TRP A 14 17.17 19.70 0.85
C TRP A 14 16.72 18.24 0.99
N GLN A 15 16.29 17.81 2.17
CA GLN A 15 15.71 16.50 2.37
C GLN A 15 14.44 16.32 1.55
N MET A 16 13.51 17.27 1.59
CA MET A 16 12.27 17.18 0.78
C MET A 16 12.55 17.09 -0.72
N ILE A 17 13.53 17.87 -1.23
CA ILE A 17 13.93 17.84 -2.65
C ILE A 17 14.52 16.47 -3.01
N GLU A 18 15.36 15.90 -2.15
CA GLU A 18 15.97 14.59 -2.41
C GLU A 18 14.92 13.47 -2.34
N ASP A 19 14.02 13.50 -1.36
CA ASP A 19 12.92 12.55 -1.22
C ASP A 19 12.01 12.61 -2.45
N GLU A 20 11.66 13.81 -2.93
CA GLU A 20 10.88 13.99 -4.17
C GLU A 20 11.62 13.44 -5.40
N ARG A 21 12.92 13.62 -5.48
CA ARG A 21 13.74 13.09 -6.58
C ARG A 21 13.79 11.58 -6.59
N VAL A 22 13.97 10.97 -5.42
CA VAL A 22 13.94 9.49 -5.23
C VAL A 22 12.57 8.96 -5.61
N LEU A 23 11.51 9.59 -5.14
CA LEU A 23 10.13 9.24 -5.47
C LEU A 23 9.88 9.25 -6.98
N ARG A 24 10.24 10.34 -7.67
CA ARG A 24 10.09 10.44 -9.13
C ARG A 24 10.89 9.38 -9.89
N ALA A 25 12.09 9.04 -9.42
CA ALA A 25 12.91 8.00 -10.04
C ALA A 25 12.28 6.60 -9.87
N ALA A 26 11.74 6.31 -8.68
CA ALA A 26 11.03 5.07 -8.39
C ALA A 26 9.76 4.94 -9.25
N ILE A 27 8.94 6.00 -9.34
CA ILE A 27 7.76 6.05 -10.22
C ILE A 27 8.14 5.73 -11.67
N ALA A 28 9.18 6.38 -12.18
CA ALA A 28 9.62 6.18 -13.56
C ALA A 28 10.12 4.75 -13.81
N HIS A 29 10.76 4.12 -12.82
CA HIS A 29 11.19 2.73 -12.87
C HIS A 29 9.99 1.78 -12.89
N ASP A 30 9.04 1.97 -12.00
CA ASP A 30 7.88 1.07 -11.82
C ASP A 30 6.85 1.15 -12.95
N ILE A 31 6.81 2.27 -13.66
CA ILE A 31 6.07 2.39 -14.92
C ILE A 31 6.82 1.73 -16.08
N ARG A 32 8.15 1.88 -16.16
CA ARG A 32 8.95 1.38 -17.28
C ARG A 32 8.96 -0.14 -17.35
N SER A 33 9.03 -0.81 -16.19
CA SER A 33 9.10 -2.28 -16.12
C SER A 33 7.89 -2.97 -16.76
N PRO A 34 6.62 -2.74 -16.35
CA PRO A 34 5.44 -3.35 -16.97
C PRO A 34 5.30 -2.97 -18.45
N LEU A 35 5.64 -1.72 -18.83
CA LEU A 35 5.61 -1.30 -20.24
C LEU A 35 6.63 -2.08 -21.07
N ALA A 36 7.83 -2.33 -20.57
CA ALA A 36 8.85 -3.11 -21.28
C ALA A 36 8.40 -4.56 -21.49
N ILE A 37 7.75 -5.19 -20.50
CA ILE A 37 7.21 -6.54 -20.59
C ILE A 37 6.09 -6.60 -21.63
N MET A 38 5.13 -5.67 -21.58
CA MET A 38 4.04 -5.60 -22.58
C MET A 38 4.57 -5.42 -23.99
N ARG A 39 5.55 -4.52 -24.16
CA ARG A 39 6.18 -4.30 -25.44
C ARG A 39 6.86 -5.57 -25.94
N GLY A 40 7.60 -6.29 -25.09
CA GLY A 40 8.23 -7.55 -25.44
C GLY A 40 7.23 -8.61 -25.90
N TYR A 41 6.09 -8.76 -25.22
CA TYR A 41 5.03 -9.67 -25.67
C TYR A 41 4.46 -9.27 -27.02
N GLN A 42 4.23 -7.97 -27.26
CA GLN A 42 3.72 -7.47 -28.53
C GLN A 42 4.73 -7.66 -29.67
N GLU A 43 6.01 -7.38 -29.45
CA GLU A 43 7.09 -7.59 -30.42
C GLU A 43 7.16 -9.08 -30.83
N MET A 44 7.11 -10.00 -29.84
CA MET A 44 7.10 -11.44 -30.11
C MET A 44 5.84 -11.89 -30.89
N LEU A 45 4.66 -11.39 -30.53
CA LEU A 45 3.43 -11.71 -31.26
C LEU A 45 3.49 -11.19 -32.71
N LEU A 46 3.98 -9.97 -32.93
CA LEU A 46 4.11 -9.38 -34.27
C LEU A 46 5.13 -10.12 -35.16
N GLU A 47 6.19 -10.65 -34.55
CA GLU A 47 7.24 -11.38 -35.27
C GLU A 47 6.83 -12.82 -35.61
N PHE A 48 6.31 -13.56 -34.63
CA PHE A 48 6.13 -15.01 -34.77
C PHE A 48 4.74 -15.47 -35.21
N VAL A 49 3.68 -14.66 -34.99
CA VAL A 49 2.33 -15.02 -35.42
C VAL A 49 2.22 -15.09 -36.96
N PRO A 50 2.77 -14.14 -37.76
CA PRO A 50 2.70 -14.20 -39.21
C PRO A 50 3.47 -15.38 -39.81
N GLU A 51 4.47 -15.90 -39.10
CA GLU A 51 5.30 -17.03 -39.53
C GLU A 51 4.78 -18.40 -39.08
N ASP A 52 3.59 -18.42 -38.42
CA ASP A 52 2.99 -19.64 -37.84
C ASP A 52 3.92 -20.39 -36.87
N MET A 53 4.81 -19.62 -36.16
CA MET A 53 5.79 -20.15 -35.23
C MET A 53 5.32 -20.19 -33.80
N LEU A 54 4.14 -19.62 -33.46
CA LEU A 54 3.53 -19.63 -32.16
C LEU A 54 2.28 -20.51 -32.13
N ASP A 55 2.25 -21.46 -31.18
CA ASP A 55 1.01 -22.16 -30.88
C ASP A 55 0.00 -21.27 -30.15
N GLN A 56 -1.27 -21.68 -30.15
CA GLN A 56 -2.37 -20.93 -29.56
C GLN A 56 -2.16 -20.75 -28.03
N GLU A 57 -1.55 -21.72 -27.36
CA GLU A 57 -1.31 -21.69 -25.92
C GLU A 57 -0.34 -20.58 -25.55
N LYS A 58 0.80 -20.50 -26.23
CA LYS A 58 1.80 -19.43 -26.03
C LYS A 58 1.26 -18.05 -26.37
N MET A 59 0.47 -17.96 -27.45
CA MET A 59 -0.20 -16.69 -27.80
C MET A 59 -1.12 -16.22 -26.66
N MET A 60 -1.93 -17.13 -26.11
CA MET A 60 -2.82 -16.82 -24.98
C MET A 60 -2.05 -16.48 -23.72
N GLU A 61 -0.92 -17.13 -23.46
CA GLU A 61 -0.03 -16.81 -22.33
C GLU A 61 0.50 -15.37 -22.43
N MET A 62 1.02 -14.96 -23.59
CA MET A 62 1.51 -13.60 -23.82
C MET A 62 0.42 -12.55 -23.69
N LEU A 63 -0.79 -12.82 -24.21
CA LEU A 63 -1.93 -11.92 -24.06
C LEU A 63 -2.35 -11.78 -22.59
N ARG A 64 -2.43 -12.88 -21.83
CA ARG A 64 -2.73 -12.86 -20.39
C ARG A 64 -1.64 -12.13 -19.61
N GLY A 65 -0.37 -12.38 -19.94
CA GLY A 65 0.76 -11.66 -19.35
C GLY A 65 0.68 -10.15 -19.59
N GLY A 66 0.31 -9.73 -20.80
CA GLY A 66 0.09 -8.32 -21.11
C GLY A 66 -1.07 -7.70 -20.31
N MET A 67 -2.20 -8.41 -20.22
CA MET A 67 -3.34 -7.97 -19.40
C MET A 67 -2.98 -7.81 -17.92
N LEU A 68 -2.20 -8.74 -17.36
CA LEU A 68 -1.71 -8.64 -15.99
C LEU A 68 -0.86 -7.38 -15.76
N GLN A 69 -0.02 -6.98 -16.74
CA GLN A 69 0.76 -5.75 -16.63
C GLN A 69 -0.13 -4.49 -16.68
N ILE A 70 -1.21 -4.51 -17.45
CA ILE A 70 -2.20 -3.42 -17.49
C ILE A 70 -2.90 -3.28 -16.14
N GLU A 71 -3.33 -4.39 -15.55
CA GLU A 71 -3.93 -4.39 -14.21
C GLU A 71 -2.98 -3.82 -13.16
N ARG A 72 -1.71 -4.21 -13.21
CA ARG A 72 -0.67 -3.64 -12.34
C ARG A 72 -0.57 -2.13 -12.48
N MET A 73 -0.50 -1.62 -13.70
CA MET A 73 -0.42 -0.17 -13.94
C MET A 73 -1.65 0.57 -13.42
N ASN A 74 -2.85 -0.01 -13.57
CA ASN A 74 -4.07 0.59 -13.02
C ASN A 74 -4.00 0.67 -11.49
N HIS A 75 -3.60 -0.39 -10.81
CA HIS A 75 -3.40 -0.37 -9.35
C HIS A 75 -2.34 0.66 -8.91
N PHE A 76 -1.27 0.82 -9.70
CA PHE A 76 -0.26 1.84 -9.45
C PHE A 76 -0.85 3.25 -9.53
N ILE A 77 -1.59 3.55 -10.59
CA ILE A 77 -2.24 4.85 -10.79
C ILE A 77 -3.23 5.14 -9.66
N ASP A 78 -4.01 4.14 -9.24
CA ASP A 78 -4.98 4.30 -8.15
C ASP A 78 -4.27 4.56 -6.80
N GLY A 79 -3.17 3.87 -6.52
CA GLY A 79 -2.33 4.14 -5.36
C GLY A 79 -1.73 5.55 -5.36
N MET A 80 -1.21 6.01 -6.50
CA MET A 80 -0.72 7.38 -6.63
C MET A 80 -1.82 8.44 -6.41
N ARG A 81 -3.02 8.20 -6.95
CA ARG A 81 -4.17 9.10 -6.72
C ARG A 81 -4.54 9.17 -5.25
N LYS A 82 -4.53 8.03 -4.55
CA LYS A 82 -4.79 7.98 -3.10
C LYS A 82 -3.73 8.78 -2.35
N MET A 83 -2.46 8.59 -2.66
CA MET A 83 -1.35 9.32 -2.05
C MET A 83 -1.50 10.84 -2.23
N THR A 84 -1.68 11.31 -3.47
CA THR A 84 -1.86 12.75 -3.75
C THR A 84 -3.08 13.32 -3.03
N LYS A 85 -4.20 12.58 -3.00
CA LYS A 85 -5.41 13.00 -2.30
C LYS A 85 -5.18 13.15 -0.80
N LEU A 86 -4.38 12.28 -0.18
CA LEU A 86 -4.06 12.35 1.26
C LEU A 86 -3.07 13.48 1.58
N GLU A 87 -2.07 13.72 0.73
CA GLU A 87 -1.11 14.81 0.90
C GLU A 87 -1.74 16.21 0.76
N GLU A 88 -2.71 16.36 -0.14
CA GLU A 88 -3.39 17.65 -0.39
C GLU A 88 -4.64 17.86 0.48
N ARG A 89 -5.07 16.85 1.21
CA ARG A 89 -6.32 16.87 1.97
C ARG A 89 -6.16 17.63 3.29
N GLU A 90 -7.03 18.59 3.54
CA GLU A 90 -7.24 19.12 4.88
C GLU A 90 -7.93 18.06 5.77
N LEU A 91 -7.43 17.90 7.01
CA LEU A 91 -8.00 16.97 7.98
C LEU A 91 -9.45 17.36 8.31
N ASN A 92 -10.38 16.45 8.08
CA ASN A 92 -11.79 16.61 8.42
C ASN A 92 -12.09 15.93 9.77
N CYS A 93 -11.57 16.50 10.85
CA CYS A 93 -11.77 15.98 12.19
C CYS A 93 -13.21 16.18 12.67
N SER A 94 -13.86 15.12 13.07
CA SER A 94 -15.19 15.08 13.65
C SER A 94 -15.24 14.16 14.88
N VAL A 95 -16.34 14.20 15.62
CA VAL A 95 -16.55 13.25 16.72
C VAL A 95 -16.89 11.90 16.12
N VAL A 96 -16.02 10.93 16.33
CA VAL A 96 -16.14 9.56 15.82
C VAL A 96 -16.61 8.65 16.97
N ASP A 97 -17.67 7.89 16.73
CA ASP A 97 -18.09 6.81 17.62
C ASP A 97 -17.14 5.61 17.45
N ILE A 98 -16.47 5.23 18.53
CA ILE A 98 -15.47 4.17 18.52
C ILE A 98 -16.08 2.79 18.24
N ARG A 99 -17.29 2.52 18.70
CA ARG A 99 -17.98 1.26 18.46
C ARG A 99 -18.31 1.10 16.98
N GLN A 100 -18.79 2.19 16.36
CA GLN A 100 -19.06 2.21 14.93
C GLN A 100 -17.79 2.04 14.11
N LEU A 101 -16.71 2.73 14.45
CA LEU A 101 -15.41 2.61 13.79
C LEU A 101 -14.86 1.17 13.87
N ILE A 102 -14.89 0.56 15.06
CA ILE A 102 -14.48 -0.83 15.25
C ILE A 102 -15.32 -1.78 14.39
N SER A 103 -16.65 -1.56 14.33
CA SER A 103 -17.53 -2.37 13.50
C SER A 103 -17.18 -2.26 12.00
N GLN A 104 -16.88 -1.05 11.51
CA GLN A 104 -16.47 -0.84 10.12
C GLN A 104 -15.13 -1.54 9.80
N ILE A 105 -14.14 -1.44 10.69
CA ILE A 105 -12.85 -2.12 10.53
C ILE A 105 -13.02 -3.64 10.55
N LYS A 106 -13.90 -4.17 11.41
CA LYS A 106 -14.22 -5.60 11.43
C LYS A 106 -14.83 -6.06 10.11
N THR A 107 -15.84 -5.35 9.61
CA THR A 107 -16.48 -5.68 8.33
C THR A 107 -15.47 -5.67 7.17
N LEU A 108 -14.54 -4.71 7.16
CA LEU A 108 -13.46 -4.66 6.19
C LEU A 108 -12.56 -5.92 6.27
N ALA A 109 -12.17 -6.30 7.48
CA ALA A 109 -11.33 -7.48 7.72
C ALA A 109 -12.06 -8.80 7.39
N GLU A 110 -13.36 -8.94 7.69
CA GLU A 110 -14.17 -10.11 7.37
C GLU A 110 -14.21 -10.39 5.85
N VAL A 111 -14.29 -9.33 5.03
CA VAL A 111 -14.23 -9.49 3.56
C VAL A 111 -12.84 -10.00 3.10
N MET A 112 -11.78 -9.61 3.79
CA MET A 112 -10.41 -10.08 3.48
C MET A 112 -10.19 -11.52 3.98
N GLU A 113 -10.73 -11.86 5.14
CA GLU A 113 -10.74 -13.20 5.74
C GLU A 113 -11.39 -14.22 4.81
N GLU A 114 -12.61 -13.94 4.34
CA GLU A 114 -13.33 -14.82 3.41
C GLU A 114 -12.54 -15.09 2.11
N LYS A 115 -11.79 -14.09 1.61
CA LYS A 115 -11.01 -14.23 0.38
C LYS A 115 -9.68 -14.95 0.57
N SER A 116 -9.11 -14.90 1.76
CA SER A 116 -7.74 -15.38 2.03
C SER A 116 -7.69 -16.73 2.74
N GLU A 117 -8.83 -17.23 3.26
CA GLU A 117 -8.92 -18.43 4.09
C GLU A 117 -7.99 -18.38 5.33
N LYS A 118 -7.79 -17.18 5.90
CA LYS A 118 -6.93 -16.93 7.06
C LYS A 118 -7.75 -16.48 8.25
N ASP A 119 -7.40 -16.92 9.43
CA ASP A 119 -8.08 -16.60 10.69
C ASP A 119 -7.85 -15.13 11.08
N PHE A 120 -8.91 -14.39 11.38
CA PHE A 120 -8.83 -13.03 11.87
C PHE A 120 -9.31 -12.90 13.32
N THR A 121 -8.54 -12.20 14.11
CA THR A 121 -8.91 -11.88 15.49
C THR A 121 -8.82 -10.38 15.77
N VAL A 122 -9.82 -9.84 16.48
CA VAL A 122 -9.81 -8.45 16.88
C VAL A 122 -10.03 -8.29 18.38
N THR A 123 -9.19 -7.47 19.00
CA THR A 123 -9.34 -7.05 20.38
C THR A 123 -9.38 -5.53 20.47
N ALA A 124 -10.37 -5.00 21.18
CA ALA A 124 -10.49 -3.57 21.41
C ALA A 124 -10.52 -3.31 22.93
N VAL A 125 -9.65 -2.41 23.38
CA VAL A 125 -9.54 -2.01 24.78
C VAL A 125 -9.55 -0.48 24.80
N GLY A 126 -10.36 0.12 25.66
CA GLY A 126 -10.37 1.56 25.81
C GLY A 126 -11.42 2.07 26.77
N GLU A 127 -11.20 3.27 27.27
CA GLU A 127 -12.05 3.95 28.25
C GLU A 127 -12.97 4.99 27.60
N SER A 128 -12.72 5.37 26.32
CA SER A 128 -13.49 6.37 25.62
C SER A 128 -14.46 5.75 24.61
N GLU A 129 -15.67 6.28 24.56
CA GLU A 129 -16.68 5.89 23.56
C GLU A 129 -16.56 6.73 22.28
N THR A 130 -15.91 7.90 22.35
CA THR A 130 -15.75 8.83 21.22
C THR A 130 -14.32 9.36 21.15
N LEU A 131 -13.90 9.72 19.93
CA LEU A 131 -12.62 10.38 19.64
C LEU A 131 -12.84 11.47 18.60
N VAL A 132 -12.12 12.59 18.70
CA VAL A 132 -12.10 13.60 17.64
C VAL A 132 -11.00 13.23 16.64
N ALA A 133 -11.40 12.77 15.46
CA ALA A 133 -10.47 12.31 14.43
C ALA A 133 -11.09 12.38 13.03
N ASP A 134 -10.29 12.17 12.01
CA ASP A 134 -10.75 11.93 10.64
C ASP A 134 -10.95 10.43 10.43
N ALA A 135 -12.22 9.99 10.45
CA ALA A 135 -12.59 8.58 10.34
C ALA A 135 -12.18 7.97 8.98
N GLU A 136 -12.20 8.77 7.90
CA GLU A 136 -11.81 8.26 6.57
C GLU A 136 -10.32 7.94 6.50
N ILE A 137 -9.47 8.79 7.11
CA ILE A 137 -8.03 8.51 7.19
C ILE A 137 -7.76 7.26 8.04
N ILE A 138 -8.45 7.12 9.19
CA ILE A 138 -8.30 5.92 10.01
C ILE A 138 -8.69 4.66 9.23
N MET A 139 -9.79 4.70 8.47
CA MET A 139 -10.21 3.58 7.64
C MET A 139 -9.24 3.28 6.50
N GLU A 140 -8.68 4.30 5.84
CA GLU A 140 -7.66 4.11 4.80
C GLU A 140 -6.38 3.47 5.35
N VAL A 141 -5.91 3.91 6.52
CA VAL A 141 -4.76 3.29 7.21
C VAL A 141 -5.09 1.85 7.63
N ALA A 142 -6.29 1.60 8.13
CA ALA A 142 -6.73 0.24 8.49
C ALA A 142 -6.76 -0.69 7.28
N ASP A 143 -7.30 -0.23 6.14
CA ASP A 143 -7.34 -0.98 4.88
C ASP A 143 -5.93 -1.36 4.41
N ASN A 144 -5.02 -0.39 4.37
CA ASN A 144 -3.64 -0.61 3.96
C ASN A 144 -2.91 -1.61 4.86
N LEU A 145 -3.03 -1.47 6.17
CA LEU A 145 -2.34 -2.33 7.13
C LEU A 145 -2.93 -3.75 7.17
N LEU A 146 -4.27 -3.88 7.14
CA LEU A 146 -4.95 -5.17 7.09
C LEU A 146 -4.67 -5.90 5.78
N SER A 147 -4.73 -5.20 4.64
CA SER A 147 -4.41 -5.77 3.33
C SER A 147 -2.99 -6.35 3.31
N ASN A 148 -2.01 -5.64 3.87
CA ASN A 148 -0.66 -6.14 4.03
C ASN A 148 -0.60 -7.37 4.94
N ALA A 149 -1.20 -7.30 6.13
CA ALA A 149 -1.20 -8.41 7.08
C ALA A 149 -1.84 -9.67 6.49
N PHE A 150 -3.03 -9.56 5.87
CA PHE A 150 -3.67 -10.70 5.21
C PHE A 150 -2.87 -11.27 4.05
N ARG A 151 -2.09 -10.46 3.38
CA ARG A 151 -1.24 -10.90 2.27
C ARG A 151 -0.05 -11.72 2.77
N TYR A 152 0.68 -11.23 3.76
CA TYR A 152 1.92 -11.83 4.22
C TYR A 152 1.73 -12.87 5.34
N ALA A 153 0.59 -12.89 6.00
CA ALA A 153 0.26 -13.90 6.99
C ALA A 153 0.38 -15.33 6.43
N SER A 154 0.82 -16.25 7.24
CA SER A 154 0.73 -17.68 6.94
C SER A 154 -0.71 -18.18 7.17
N GLN A 155 -1.27 -17.93 8.35
CA GLN A 155 -2.61 -18.37 8.73
C GLN A 155 -3.39 -17.37 9.59
N LYS A 156 -2.70 -16.48 10.32
CA LYS A 156 -3.33 -15.66 11.37
C LYS A 156 -3.05 -14.19 11.21
N VAL A 157 -4.11 -13.39 11.33
CA VAL A 157 -4.04 -11.93 11.40
C VAL A 157 -4.72 -11.44 12.68
N GLY A 158 -4.04 -10.59 13.43
CA GLY A 158 -4.55 -10.01 14.67
C GLY A 158 -4.61 -8.49 14.63
N LEU A 159 -5.73 -7.91 15.03
CA LEU A 159 -5.90 -6.49 15.22
C LEU A 159 -6.12 -6.18 16.69
N LYS A 160 -5.32 -5.27 17.24
CA LYS A 160 -5.52 -4.72 18.57
C LYS A 160 -5.73 -3.22 18.47
N LEU A 161 -6.87 -2.76 18.96
CA LEU A 161 -7.22 -1.34 19.08
C LEU A 161 -7.15 -0.93 20.56
N THR A 162 -6.44 0.16 20.84
CA THR A 162 -6.40 0.77 22.18
C THR A 162 -6.84 2.22 22.04
N VAL A 163 -7.90 2.58 22.74
CA VAL A 163 -8.52 3.90 22.66
C VAL A 163 -8.43 4.61 23.99
N THR A 164 -7.86 5.81 23.98
CA THR A 164 -7.89 6.74 25.11
C THR A 164 -8.73 7.97 24.75
N ALA A 165 -8.88 8.91 25.66
CA ALA A 165 -9.58 10.15 25.37
C ALA A 165 -8.90 11.03 24.30
N GLN A 166 -7.61 10.81 24.03
CA GLN A 166 -6.79 11.64 23.14
C GLN A 166 -6.21 10.86 21.95
N ASP A 167 -6.05 9.54 22.09
CA ASP A 167 -5.30 8.72 21.12
C ASP A 167 -6.08 7.45 20.73
N LEU A 168 -5.94 7.08 19.47
CA LEU A 168 -6.27 5.76 18.94
C LEU A 168 -4.98 5.06 18.51
N LYS A 169 -4.65 3.96 19.16
CA LYS A 169 -3.54 3.10 18.76
C LYS A 169 -4.06 1.85 18.10
N MET A 170 -3.69 1.66 16.84
CA MET A 170 -3.96 0.46 16.05
C MET A 170 -2.68 -0.36 15.96
N SER A 171 -2.74 -1.64 16.32
CA SER A 171 -1.64 -2.58 16.17
C SER A 171 -2.14 -3.78 15.38
N ILE A 172 -1.56 -4.02 14.21
CA ILE A 172 -1.87 -5.16 13.36
C ILE A 172 -0.65 -6.06 13.34
N GLY A 173 -0.86 -7.34 13.52
CA GLY A 173 0.18 -8.36 13.49
C GLY A 173 -0.29 -9.56 12.69
N ASP A 174 0.66 -10.22 12.06
CA ASP A 174 0.47 -11.46 11.32
C ASP A 174 1.53 -12.50 11.72
N ASP A 175 1.32 -13.75 11.32
CA ASP A 175 2.25 -14.87 11.55
C ASP A 175 3.11 -15.17 10.31
N GLY A 176 3.32 -14.20 9.45
CA GLY A 176 4.18 -14.28 8.29
C GLY A 176 5.66 -14.19 8.62
N THR A 177 6.49 -14.07 7.59
CA THR A 177 7.96 -14.03 7.72
C THR A 177 8.48 -12.75 8.39
N GLY A 178 7.62 -11.74 8.56
CA GLY A 178 8.00 -10.43 9.09
C GLY A 178 8.84 -9.61 8.12
N PHE A 179 9.26 -8.42 8.55
CA PHE A 179 10.13 -7.54 7.76
C PHE A 179 11.60 -7.88 7.98
N GLN A 180 12.38 -7.95 6.90
CA GLN A 180 13.84 -8.16 6.95
C GLN A 180 14.59 -6.84 7.20
N GLU A 181 14.00 -5.71 6.81
CA GLU A 181 14.56 -4.38 6.94
C GLU A 181 13.95 -3.62 8.12
N ASN A 182 14.58 -2.50 8.47
CA ASN A 182 14.09 -1.64 9.56
C ASN A 182 12.84 -0.84 9.14
N THR A 183 12.10 -0.33 10.13
CA THR A 183 10.85 0.39 9.93
C THR A 183 10.99 1.60 8.99
N ASP A 184 12.12 2.33 9.06
CA ASP A 184 12.34 3.50 8.23
C ASP A 184 12.48 3.15 6.74
N THR A 185 13.07 2.00 6.44
CA THR A 185 13.19 1.48 5.08
C THR A 185 11.84 0.96 4.55
N VAL A 186 11.15 0.16 5.36
CA VAL A 186 9.87 -0.47 4.98
C VAL A 186 8.76 0.56 4.74
N THR A 187 8.80 1.70 5.41
CA THR A 187 7.82 2.79 5.24
C THR A 187 8.20 3.80 4.15
N GLN A 188 9.29 3.59 3.40
CA GLN A 188 9.57 4.40 2.22
C GLN A 188 8.60 4.09 1.08
N ALA A 189 8.31 5.10 0.27
CA ALA A 189 7.50 4.89 -0.92
C ALA A 189 8.18 3.89 -1.87
N PHE A 190 7.40 2.94 -2.41
CA PHE A 190 7.85 1.93 -3.38
C PHE A 190 8.85 0.91 -2.82
N TYR A 191 8.90 0.72 -1.50
CA TYR A 191 9.69 -0.34 -0.92
C TYR A 191 9.04 -1.71 -1.19
N HIS A 192 9.84 -2.65 -1.70
CA HIS A 192 9.47 -4.05 -1.92
C HIS A 192 10.56 -4.97 -1.37
N GLU A 193 10.19 -5.93 -0.54
CA GLU A 193 11.04 -7.09 -0.27
C GLU A 193 10.89 -8.07 -1.44
N ASN A 194 11.98 -8.28 -2.17
CA ASN A 194 12.14 -9.14 -3.35
C ASN A 194 11.28 -10.43 -3.35
N SER A 195 10.06 -10.38 -3.81
CA SER A 195 9.29 -11.56 -4.10
C SER A 195 8.69 -11.48 -5.50
N GLN A 196 8.89 -12.55 -6.27
CA GLN A 196 8.32 -12.69 -7.62
C GLN A 196 6.77 -12.65 -7.62
N ASP A 197 6.13 -12.80 -6.46
CA ASP A 197 4.68 -12.76 -6.28
C ASP A 197 4.10 -11.34 -6.08
N ASP A 198 4.93 -10.31 -5.95
CA ASP A 198 4.50 -8.91 -5.70
C ASP A 198 4.02 -8.18 -6.97
N LEU A 199 3.44 -8.93 -7.89
CA LEU A 199 2.98 -8.41 -9.17
C LEU A 199 1.83 -7.38 -9.10
N LYS A 200 1.17 -7.21 -7.95
CA LYS A 200 -0.04 -6.37 -7.82
C LYS A 200 0.11 -5.12 -6.94
N HIS A 201 1.21 -4.96 -6.22
CA HIS A 201 1.34 -3.87 -5.24
C HIS A 201 2.67 -3.14 -5.38
N PHE A 202 2.64 -1.83 -5.25
CA PHE A 202 3.77 -0.94 -5.53
C PHE A 202 4.44 -0.37 -4.27
N GLY A 203 4.32 -1.04 -3.11
CA GLY A 203 4.94 -0.59 -1.86
C GLY A 203 4.45 0.78 -1.36
N MET A 204 3.25 1.20 -1.78
CA MET A 204 2.69 2.50 -1.38
C MET A 204 1.86 2.44 -0.10
N GLY A 205 1.33 1.28 0.27
CA GLY A 205 0.43 1.14 1.42
C GLY A 205 1.08 1.55 2.75
N MET A 206 2.30 1.11 3.01
CA MET A 206 3.03 1.48 4.22
C MET A 206 3.46 2.96 4.22
N TYR A 207 3.81 3.50 3.06
CA TYR A 207 4.11 4.93 2.90
C TYR A 207 2.87 5.79 3.17
N ILE A 208 1.70 5.44 2.60
CA ILE A 208 0.42 6.09 2.86
C ILE A 208 0.07 6.08 4.35
N SER A 209 0.38 5.00 5.06
CA SER A 209 0.13 4.90 6.50
C SER A 209 1.08 5.76 7.36
N ARG A 210 2.14 6.31 6.77
CA ARG A 210 3.11 7.19 7.43
C ARG A 210 2.80 8.68 7.24
N ILE A 211 2.17 9.07 6.11
CA ILE A 211 1.74 10.46 5.84
C ILE A 211 0.73 10.93 6.88
#